data_334f2c45f86d66ba3031b3cbd7e4d0c0
#
_entry.id   334f2c45f86d66ba3031b3cbd7e4d0c0
#
_cell.length_a   1.000
_cell.length_b   1.000
_cell.length_c   1.000
_cell.angle_alpha   90.00
_cell.angle_beta   90.00
_cell.angle_gamma   90.00
#
_symmetry.space_group_name_H-M   'P 1'
#
loop_
_entity.id
_entity.type
_entity.pdbx_description
1 polymer ?
#
loop_
_entity_poly.entity_id
_entity_poly.type
_entity_poly.pdbx_seq_one_letter_code
_entity_poly.pdbx_strand_id
1 'polypeptide(L)'
;MSRSKAPTVWRNLTQVALDEAYDQSAYAANRKQVLERYSSNSEAVRRRFGMPKRLTYGASRNEALDIFGTDGMGGPINIFIHGGAWRSGRAADYAFLAEMFLGAGVCFVVPDFDWVQDHDGDLMPITDQIRRAIAWTWQNASQFGGDADRLYLSAHSSGSHMACIALTTDWAAFGLPDDAVKGALLCSGMYDLEPVSRSARSTYVTFTEENGAALSPLHHLGSIGAPVVLACGSHETPEFQRQTVAFANALSDRGMPYNLSLIHI
;
A
#
# COMPACT_ATOMS: atom_id res chain seq x y z
N MET A 1 -47.86 -7.48 3.58
CA MET A 1 -47.04 -6.24 3.56
C MET A 1 -45.73 -6.57 2.89
N SER A 2 -45.56 -6.15 1.64
CA SER A 2 -44.29 -6.31 0.91
C SER A 2 -43.24 -5.42 1.59
N ARG A 3 -42.21 -6.03 2.18
CA ARG A 3 -41.03 -5.26 2.63
C ARG A 3 -40.35 -4.70 1.36
N SER A 4 -40.42 -3.41 1.14
CA SER A 4 -39.67 -2.72 0.12
C SER A 4 -38.20 -3.10 0.30
N LYS A 5 -37.55 -3.72 -0.70
CA LYS A 5 -36.10 -3.94 -0.68
C LYS A 5 -35.41 -2.59 -0.60
N ALA A 6 -34.44 -2.44 0.31
CA ALA A 6 -33.62 -1.25 0.37
C ALA A 6 -32.93 -1.01 -0.99
N PRO A 7 -32.83 0.25 -1.44
CA PRO A 7 -32.18 0.57 -2.72
C PRO A 7 -30.72 0.13 -2.74
N THR A 8 -30.25 -0.33 -3.87
CA THR A 8 -28.84 -0.67 -4.08
C THR A 8 -28.07 0.60 -4.44
N VAL A 9 -26.85 0.76 -3.90
CA VAL A 9 -25.97 1.91 -4.12
C VAL A 9 -24.74 1.54 -4.96
N TRP A 10 -24.38 0.27 -4.96
CA TRP A 10 -23.27 -0.27 -5.75
C TRP A 10 -23.61 -1.70 -6.19
N ARG A 11 -23.67 -1.95 -7.51
CA ARG A 11 -24.07 -3.27 -8.05
C ARG A 11 -25.35 -3.78 -7.37
N ASN A 12 -25.27 -4.89 -6.64
CA ASN A 12 -26.38 -5.48 -5.90
C ASN A 12 -26.33 -5.19 -4.38
N LEU A 13 -25.42 -4.32 -3.94
CA LEU A 13 -25.23 -4.00 -2.54
C LEU A 13 -26.07 -2.79 -2.11
N THR A 14 -26.75 -2.92 -0.98
CA THR A 14 -27.34 -1.78 -0.24
C THR A 14 -26.22 -1.00 0.45
N GLN A 15 -26.52 0.19 0.97
CA GLN A 15 -25.54 0.99 1.72
C GLN A 15 -24.91 0.18 2.86
N VAL A 16 -25.72 -0.46 3.70
CA VAL A 16 -25.23 -1.28 4.82
C VAL A 16 -24.31 -2.40 4.34
N ALA A 17 -24.70 -3.12 3.29
CA ALA A 17 -23.89 -4.20 2.77
C ALA A 17 -22.57 -3.71 2.13
N LEU A 18 -22.57 -2.53 1.53
CA LEU A 18 -21.36 -1.91 0.99
C LEU A 18 -20.42 -1.44 2.10
N ASP A 19 -20.95 -0.85 3.15
CA ASP A 19 -20.16 -0.41 4.31
C ASP A 19 -19.49 -1.60 5.00
N GLU A 20 -20.23 -2.69 5.22
CA GLU A 20 -19.71 -3.95 5.75
C GLU A 20 -18.65 -4.58 4.82
N ALA A 21 -18.84 -4.49 3.50
CA ALA A 21 -17.89 -5.02 2.52
C ALA A 21 -16.55 -4.26 2.50
N TYR A 22 -16.47 -3.08 3.10
CA TYR A 22 -15.22 -2.32 3.32
C TYR A 22 -14.77 -2.29 4.78
N ASP A 23 -15.49 -2.95 5.70
CA ASP A 23 -15.09 -3.11 7.10
C ASP A 23 -14.44 -4.47 7.36
N GLN A 24 -13.11 -4.51 7.26
CA GLN A 24 -12.33 -5.72 7.55
C GLN A 24 -12.46 -6.20 9.00
N SER A 25 -12.90 -5.37 9.94
CA SER A 25 -13.04 -5.75 11.36
C SER A 25 -14.09 -6.84 11.57
N ALA A 26 -15.14 -6.85 10.75
CA ALA A 26 -16.17 -7.88 10.77
C ALA A 26 -15.67 -9.27 10.34
N TYR A 27 -14.58 -9.31 9.56
CA TYR A 27 -13.99 -10.54 9.01
C TYR A 27 -12.74 -11.00 9.74
N ALA A 28 -12.19 -10.19 10.65
CA ALA A 28 -10.98 -10.47 11.40
C ALA A 28 -11.22 -10.36 12.91
N ALA A 29 -11.90 -11.34 13.48
CA ALA A 29 -12.24 -11.37 14.90
C ALA A 29 -11.02 -11.26 15.84
N ASN A 30 -9.85 -11.72 15.37
CA ASN A 30 -8.57 -11.66 16.09
C ASN A 30 -7.70 -10.43 15.71
N ARG A 31 -8.26 -9.44 14.99
CA ARG A 31 -7.52 -8.27 14.49
C ARG A 31 -6.69 -7.58 15.58
N LYS A 32 -7.25 -7.39 16.77
CA LYS A 32 -6.54 -6.74 17.88
C LYS A 32 -5.28 -7.52 18.26
N GLN A 33 -5.39 -8.83 18.42
CA GLN A 33 -4.25 -9.70 18.76
C GLN A 33 -3.18 -9.69 17.66
N VAL A 34 -3.60 -9.65 16.37
CA VAL A 34 -2.68 -9.58 15.25
C VAL A 34 -1.91 -8.26 15.27
N LEU A 35 -2.57 -7.12 15.49
CA LEU A 35 -1.91 -5.81 15.58
C LEU A 35 -0.96 -5.72 16.78
N GLU A 36 -1.34 -6.28 17.95
CA GLU A 36 -0.47 -6.37 19.11
C GLU A 36 0.79 -7.20 18.81
N ARG A 37 0.65 -8.28 18.02
CA ARG A 37 1.81 -9.08 17.55
C ARG A 37 2.69 -8.31 16.58
N TYR A 38 2.15 -7.43 15.73
CA TYR A 38 2.98 -6.59 14.87
C TYR A 38 3.93 -5.73 15.70
N SER A 39 3.41 -5.05 16.72
CA SER A 39 4.23 -4.20 17.61
C SER A 39 5.25 -5.04 18.39
N SER A 40 4.85 -6.15 19.04
CA SER A 40 5.75 -6.98 19.84
C SER A 40 6.83 -7.65 19.00
N ASN A 41 6.48 -8.16 17.80
CA ASN A 41 7.45 -8.76 16.89
C ASN A 41 8.39 -7.69 16.32
N SER A 42 7.90 -6.48 16.04
CA SER A 42 8.73 -5.36 15.61
C SER A 42 9.75 -4.95 16.67
N GLU A 43 9.36 -4.95 17.95
CA GLU A 43 10.30 -4.74 19.04
C GLU A 43 11.35 -5.87 19.13
N ALA A 44 10.95 -7.12 18.93
CA ALA A 44 11.87 -8.26 18.93
C ALA A 44 12.92 -8.13 17.81
N VAL A 45 12.48 -7.71 16.62
CA VAL A 45 13.40 -7.46 15.48
C VAL A 45 14.36 -6.33 15.78
N ARG A 46 13.87 -5.19 16.32
CA ARG A 46 14.75 -4.09 16.72
C ARG A 46 15.77 -4.48 17.78
N ARG A 47 15.40 -5.35 18.73
CA ARG A 47 16.36 -5.90 19.71
C ARG A 47 17.42 -6.81 19.08
N ARG A 48 17.04 -7.57 18.05
CA ARG A 48 17.93 -8.53 17.38
C ARG A 48 18.83 -7.91 16.33
N PHE A 49 18.30 -7.03 15.50
CA PHE A 49 18.99 -6.44 14.34
C PHE A 49 19.42 -4.99 14.55
N GLY A 50 19.08 -4.39 15.70
CA GLY A 50 19.31 -2.98 15.98
C GLY A 50 18.14 -2.09 15.54
N MET A 51 18.22 -0.83 15.99
CA MET A 51 17.25 0.19 15.58
C MET A 51 17.43 0.53 14.09
N PRO A 52 16.34 0.76 13.35
CA PRO A 52 16.46 1.27 12.00
C PRO A 52 17.14 2.62 11.97
N LYS A 53 17.82 2.92 10.90
CA LYS A 53 18.24 4.29 10.60
C LYS A 53 17.01 5.09 10.21
N ARG A 54 16.70 6.14 11.00
CA ARG A 54 15.56 7.00 10.69
C ARG A 54 16.01 8.25 9.97
N LEU A 55 15.54 8.45 8.72
CA LEU A 55 15.93 9.57 7.87
C LEU A 55 14.68 10.26 7.32
N THR A 56 14.72 11.60 7.26
CA THR A 56 13.63 12.40 6.70
C THR A 56 13.72 12.46 5.18
N TYR A 57 12.56 12.39 4.51
CA TYR A 57 12.46 12.53 3.06
C TYR A 57 11.62 13.74 2.60
N GLY A 58 11.03 14.46 3.53
CA GLY A 58 10.20 15.63 3.26
C GLY A 58 10.08 16.57 4.44
N ALA A 59 9.18 17.56 4.36
CA ALA A 59 9.05 18.65 5.30
C ALA A 59 8.10 18.37 6.48
N SER A 60 7.12 17.46 6.33
CA SER A 60 6.25 17.06 7.42
C SER A 60 7.06 16.26 8.46
N ARG A 61 6.69 16.39 9.72
CA ARG A 61 7.29 15.60 10.82
C ARG A 61 7.14 14.09 10.63
N ASN A 62 6.15 13.66 9.84
CA ASN A 62 5.89 12.24 9.55
C ASN A 62 6.64 11.78 8.29
N GLU A 63 7.15 12.68 7.46
CA GLU A 63 7.91 12.32 6.26
C GLU A 63 9.31 11.79 6.63
N ALA A 64 9.34 10.58 7.19
CA ALA A 64 10.56 9.89 7.58
C ALA A 64 10.50 8.40 7.20
N LEU A 65 11.66 7.81 7.00
CA LEU A 65 11.86 6.41 6.65
C LEU A 65 12.53 5.68 7.81
N ASP A 66 12.01 4.52 8.19
CA ASP A 66 12.73 3.55 8.98
C ASP A 66 13.47 2.61 8.02
N ILE A 67 14.81 2.62 8.05
CA ILE A 67 15.67 1.90 7.11
C ILE A 67 16.48 0.85 7.86
N PHE A 68 16.30 -0.40 7.49
CA PHE A 68 17.16 -1.52 7.84
C PHE A 68 18.05 -1.80 6.63
N GLY A 69 19.27 -1.30 6.68
CA GLY A 69 20.27 -1.49 5.61
C GLY A 69 20.98 -2.83 5.72
N THR A 70 21.78 -3.14 4.71
CA THR A 70 22.66 -4.30 4.71
C THR A 70 24.11 -3.84 4.93
N ASP A 71 24.94 -4.69 5.55
CA ASP A 71 26.37 -4.44 5.71
C ASP A 71 27.15 -4.62 4.39
N GLY A 72 26.49 -5.21 3.38
CA GLY A 72 27.02 -5.38 2.03
C GLY A 72 26.77 -4.15 1.17
N MET A 73 27.56 -3.99 0.10
CA MET A 73 27.31 -2.96 -0.90
C MET A 73 26.38 -3.47 -1.99
N GLY A 74 25.33 -2.69 -2.29
CA GLY A 74 24.46 -2.93 -3.42
C GLY A 74 23.41 -4.02 -3.23
N GLY A 75 22.81 -4.17 -2.04
CA GLY A 75 21.66 -5.05 -1.84
C GLY A 75 20.38 -4.52 -2.53
N PRO A 76 19.47 -5.41 -3.01
CA PRO A 76 18.17 -4.95 -3.46
C PRO A 76 17.46 -4.15 -2.37
N ILE A 77 16.52 -3.29 -2.76
CA ILE A 77 15.72 -2.48 -1.82
C ILE A 77 14.27 -2.92 -1.91
N ASN A 78 13.64 -3.18 -0.77
CA ASN A 78 12.20 -3.30 -0.68
C ASN A 78 11.65 -2.16 0.17
N ILE A 79 10.75 -1.36 -0.41
CA ILE A 79 9.98 -0.36 0.31
C ILE A 79 8.62 -0.97 0.65
N PHE A 80 8.31 -1.08 1.95
CA PHE A 80 7.01 -1.56 2.41
C PHE A 80 6.08 -0.41 2.76
N ILE A 81 4.99 -0.26 2.02
CA ILE A 81 3.97 0.77 2.27
C ILE A 81 2.85 0.15 3.10
N HIS A 82 2.75 0.58 4.34
CA HIS A 82 1.82 0.00 5.31
C HIS A 82 0.36 0.40 5.05
N GLY A 83 -0.56 -0.45 5.51
CA GLY A 83 -1.98 -0.16 5.56
C GLY A 83 -2.37 0.71 6.75
N GLY A 84 -3.68 0.81 6.98
CA GLY A 84 -4.26 1.60 8.07
C GLY A 84 -5.41 2.49 7.62
N ALA A 85 -6.03 2.14 6.48
CA ALA A 85 -7.16 2.87 5.90
C ALA A 85 -6.85 4.38 5.68
N TRP A 86 -5.59 4.70 5.34
CA TRP A 86 -5.03 6.06 5.17
C TRP A 86 -5.08 6.94 6.43
N ARG A 87 -5.50 6.43 7.58
CA ARG A 87 -5.74 7.21 8.82
C ARG A 87 -5.07 6.66 10.06
N SER A 88 -4.22 5.65 9.90
CA SER A 88 -3.49 5.01 11.02
C SER A 88 -2.30 4.20 10.49
N GLY A 89 -1.48 3.70 11.42
CA GLY A 89 -0.27 2.94 11.13
C GLY A 89 0.98 3.80 11.27
N ARG A 90 2.10 3.14 11.58
CA ARG A 90 3.42 3.75 11.69
C ARG A 90 4.48 2.75 11.22
N ALA A 91 5.56 3.25 10.64
CA ALA A 91 6.69 2.42 10.19
C ALA A 91 7.20 1.49 11.31
N ALA A 92 7.23 2.01 12.53
CA ALA A 92 7.68 1.26 13.70
C ALA A 92 6.92 -0.05 13.96
N ASP A 93 5.64 -0.15 13.56
CA ASP A 93 4.81 -1.33 13.75
C ASP A 93 5.12 -2.45 12.74
N TYR A 94 5.87 -2.13 11.67
CA TYR A 94 6.15 -3.07 10.57
C TYR A 94 7.62 -3.51 10.49
N ALA A 95 8.44 -3.16 11.49
CA ALA A 95 9.83 -3.61 11.57
C ALA A 95 9.97 -5.14 11.59
N PHE A 96 8.93 -5.88 12.00
CA PHE A 96 8.94 -7.35 12.02
C PHE A 96 9.20 -7.98 10.64
N LEU A 97 8.87 -7.30 9.55
CA LEU A 97 9.13 -7.77 8.19
C LEU A 97 10.63 -7.71 7.84
N ALA A 98 11.39 -6.83 8.50
CA ALA A 98 12.81 -6.64 8.19
C ALA A 98 13.63 -7.92 8.35
N GLU A 99 13.29 -8.81 9.28
CA GLU A 99 14.03 -10.06 9.49
C GLU A 99 14.10 -10.92 8.22
N MET A 100 12.98 -11.06 7.50
CA MET A 100 12.92 -11.82 6.26
C MET A 100 13.76 -11.17 5.15
N PHE A 101 13.67 -9.86 4.98
CA PHE A 101 14.37 -9.13 3.94
C PHE A 101 15.87 -9.09 4.21
N LEU A 102 16.28 -8.79 5.42
CA LEU A 102 17.70 -8.79 5.81
C LEU A 102 18.33 -10.18 5.68
N GLY A 103 17.58 -11.23 6.06
CA GLY A 103 18.03 -12.61 5.85
C GLY A 103 18.25 -13.00 4.39
N ALA A 104 17.61 -12.28 3.46
CA ALA A 104 17.81 -12.42 2.02
C ALA A 104 18.81 -11.40 1.42
N GLY A 105 19.49 -10.61 2.25
CA GLY A 105 20.42 -9.57 1.79
C GLY A 105 19.73 -8.35 1.15
N VAL A 106 18.49 -8.10 1.47
CA VAL A 106 17.67 -7.00 0.95
C VAL A 106 17.54 -5.89 1.98
N CYS A 107 17.82 -4.65 1.59
CA CYS A 107 17.52 -3.48 2.41
C CYS A 107 16.01 -3.33 2.55
N PHE A 108 15.54 -3.13 3.77
CA PHE A 108 14.12 -2.97 4.05
C PHE A 108 13.81 -1.56 4.53
N VAL A 109 12.89 -0.89 3.84
CA VAL A 109 12.53 0.51 4.07
C VAL A 109 11.04 0.63 4.31
N VAL A 110 10.67 1.33 5.36
CA VAL A 110 9.26 1.61 5.67
C VAL A 110 9.06 3.12 5.82
N PRO A 111 8.30 3.77 4.94
CA PRO A 111 7.95 5.17 5.11
C PRO A 111 6.87 5.35 6.17
N ASP A 112 7.04 6.38 7.02
CA ASP A 112 5.94 7.08 7.66
C ASP A 112 5.46 8.19 6.73
N PHE A 113 4.19 8.50 6.79
CA PHE A 113 3.53 9.57 6.05
C PHE A 113 2.37 10.13 6.88
N ASP A 114 1.84 11.28 6.49
CA ASP A 114 0.70 11.89 7.15
C ASP A 114 -0.54 11.03 6.97
N TRP A 115 -1.51 11.19 7.84
CA TRP A 115 -2.80 10.54 7.72
C TRP A 115 -3.78 11.45 6.96
N VAL A 116 -4.79 10.87 6.35
CA VAL A 116 -5.77 11.62 5.55
C VAL A 116 -6.48 12.73 6.32
N GLN A 117 -6.66 12.57 7.63
CA GLN A 117 -7.23 13.61 8.49
C GLN A 117 -6.30 14.81 8.72
N ASP A 118 -5.00 14.67 8.47
CA ASP A 118 -4.06 15.79 8.52
C ASP A 118 -4.18 16.70 7.28
N HIS A 119 -4.97 16.28 6.29
CA HIS A 119 -5.22 16.95 5.01
C HIS A 119 -6.71 17.08 4.68
N ASP A 120 -7.57 17.28 5.68
CA ASP A 120 -9.01 17.47 5.53
C ASP A 120 -9.71 16.39 4.68
N GLY A 121 -9.20 15.17 4.72
CA GLY A 121 -9.73 14.03 3.99
C GLY A 121 -9.15 13.83 2.59
N ASP A 122 -8.24 14.68 2.11
CA ASP A 122 -7.64 14.56 0.78
C ASP A 122 -6.52 13.49 0.76
N LEU A 123 -6.62 12.56 -0.20
CA LEU A 123 -5.63 11.50 -0.41
C LEU A 123 -4.44 11.96 -1.28
N MET A 124 -4.56 13.04 -2.03
CA MET A 124 -3.50 13.49 -2.95
C MET A 124 -2.19 13.79 -2.22
N PRO A 125 -2.17 14.59 -1.11
CA PRO A 125 -0.94 14.92 -0.41
C PRO A 125 -0.20 13.69 0.13
N ILE A 126 -0.92 12.73 0.72
CA ILE A 126 -0.28 11.51 1.27
C ILE A 126 0.23 10.59 0.16
N THR A 127 -0.43 10.55 -0.99
CA THR A 127 0.04 9.82 -2.16
C THR A 127 1.33 10.44 -2.71
N ASP A 128 1.43 11.77 -2.72
CA ASP A 128 2.64 12.49 -3.12
C ASP A 128 3.78 12.29 -2.11
N GLN A 129 3.48 12.15 -0.83
CA GLN A 129 4.48 11.76 0.18
C GLN A 129 5.09 10.39 -0.14
N ILE A 130 4.27 9.40 -0.54
CA ILE A 130 4.78 8.08 -0.96
C ILE A 130 5.66 8.18 -2.20
N ARG A 131 5.30 8.98 -3.20
CA ARG A 131 6.15 9.23 -4.38
C ARG A 131 7.50 9.82 -3.96
N ARG A 132 7.50 10.83 -3.09
CA ARG A 132 8.73 11.44 -2.56
C ARG A 132 9.56 10.44 -1.75
N ALA A 133 8.94 9.59 -0.94
CA ALA A 133 9.63 8.55 -0.18
C ALA A 133 10.37 7.56 -1.10
N ILE A 134 9.73 7.15 -2.19
CA ILE A 134 10.32 6.26 -3.20
C ILE A 134 11.48 6.98 -3.91
N ALA A 135 11.26 8.20 -4.37
CA ALA A 135 12.28 9.00 -5.04
C ALA A 135 13.50 9.24 -4.14
N TRP A 136 13.28 9.62 -2.90
CA TRP A 136 14.35 9.82 -1.92
C TRP A 136 15.12 8.52 -1.68
N THR A 137 14.43 7.40 -1.53
CA THR A 137 15.06 6.08 -1.31
C THR A 137 15.95 5.69 -2.48
N TRP A 138 15.49 5.89 -3.71
CA TRP A 138 16.26 5.64 -4.92
C TRP A 138 17.53 6.52 -4.98
N GLN A 139 17.38 7.84 -4.78
CA GLN A 139 18.46 8.82 -4.84
C GLN A 139 19.52 8.63 -3.75
N ASN A 140 19.15 8.04 -2.63
CA ASN A 140 20.01 7.89 -1.45
C ASN A 140 20.36 6.42 -1.14
N ALA A 141 20.10 5.50 -2.03
CA ALA A 141 20.24 4.05 -1.85
C ALA A 141 21.62 3.64 -1.27
N SER A 142 22.69 4.23 -1.79
CA SER A 142 24.07 3.95 -1.37
C SER A 142 24.36 4.30 0.08
N GLN A 143 23.60 5.22 0.72
CA GLN A 143 23.81 5.63 2.12
C GLN A 143 23.46 4.52 3.13
N PHE A 144 22.76 3.47 2.70
CA PHE A 144 22.35 2.34 3.56
C PHE A 144 22.63 0.97 2.92
N GLY A 145 23.54 0.91 1.94
CA GLY A 145 23.99 -0.33 1.29
C GLY A 145 23.01 -0.85 0.24
N GLY A 146 22.09 -0.03 -0.24
CA GLY A 146 21.11 -0.38 -1.27
C GLY A 146 21.60 -0.14 -2.69
N ASP A 147 21.01 -0.85 -3.64
CA ASP A 147 21.16 -0.69 -5.08
C ASP A 147 19.87 -0.05 -5.65
N ALA A 148 19.98 1.18 -6.13
CA ALA A 148 18.85 1.93 -6.70
C ALA A 148 18.22 1.23 -7.91
N ASP A 149 19.03 0.52 -8.72
CA ASP A 149 18.57 -0.21 -9.90
C ASP A 149 17.82 -1.51 -9.56
N ARG A 150 17.73 -1.86 -8.29
CA ARG A 150 17.00 -3.03 -7.77
C ARG A 150 16.00 -2.66 -6.66
N LEU A 151 15.17 -1.64 -6.93
CA LEU A 151 14.13 -1.16 -6.02
C LEU A 151 12.79 -1.80 -6.33
N TYR A 152 12.17 -2.38 -5.31
CA TYR A 152 10.88 -3.06 -5.35
C TYR A 152 9.94 -2.48 -4.28
N LEU A 153 8.64 -2.61 -4.53
CA LEU A 153 7.60 -2.24 -3.57
C LEU A 153 6.93 -3.49 -2.99
N SER A 154 6.58 -3.44 -1.74
CA SER A 154 5.57 -4.34 -1.16
C SER A 154 4.59 -3.51 -0.33
N ALA A 155 3.33 -3.94 -0.27
CA ALA A 155 2.33 -3.12 0.38
C ALA A 155 1.13 -3.93 0.85
N HIS A 156 0.37 -3.37 1.80
CA HIS A 156 -0.84 -4.00 2.32
C HIS A 156 -1.99 -3.00 2.42
N SER A 157 -3.20 -3.42 2.04
CA SER A 157 -4.46 -2.67 2.21
C SER A 157 -4.41 -1.29 1.55
N SER A 158 -4.68 -0.20 2.28
CA SER A 158 -4.56 1.17 1.77
C SER A 158 -3.13 1.52 1.30
N GLY A 159 -2.11 0.84 1.84
CA GLY A 159 -0.74 0.92 1.32
C GLY A 159 -0.62 0.34 -0.09
N SER A 160 -1.31 -0.77 -0.39
CA SER A 160 -1.34 -1.36 -1.75
C SER A 160 -2.00 -0.42 -2.76
N HIS A 161 -3.02 0.32 -2.36
CA HIS A 161 -3.59 1.39 -3.18
C HIS A 161 -2.52 2.43 -3.53
N MET A 162 -1.83 3.00 -2.53
CA MET A 162 -0.81 4.02 -2.74
C MET A 162 0.40 3.49 -3.53
N ALA A 163 0.84 2.26 -3.25
CA ALA A 163 1.89 1.60 -4.02
C ALA A 163 1.49 1.40 -5.49
N CYS A 164 0.24 1.03 -5.75
CA CYS A 164 -0.24 0.85 -7.12
C CYS A 164 -0.32 2.19 -7.87
N ILE A 165 -0.72 3.27 -7.21
CA ILE A 165 -0.63 4.63 -7.78
C ILE A 165 0.83 5.02 -8.05
N ALA A 166 1.77 4.65 -7.16
CA ALA A 166 3.19 4.89 -7.42
C ALA A 166 3.70 4.19 -8.70
N LEU A 167 3.15 3.01 -9.04
CA LEU A 167 3.49 2.32 -10.30
C LEU A 167 3.00 3.06 -11.56
N THR A 168 2.05 3.98 -11.43
CA THR A 168 1.54 4.79 -12.54
C THR A 168 2.20 6.18 -12.63
N THR A 169 3.21 6.43 -11.81
CA THR A 169 3.89 7.73 -11.69
C THR A 169 4.86 7.93 -12.85
N ASP A 170 4.85 9.13 -13.43
CA ASP A 170 5.92 9.63 -14.28
C ASP A 170 7.15 9.92 -13.40
N TRP A 171 8.07 8.96 -13.32
CA TRP A 171 9.27 9.07 -12.50
C TRP A 171 10.27 10.10 -13.03
N ALA A 172 10.23 10.45 -14.32
CA ALA A 172 11.07 11.51 -14.88
C ALA A 172 10.80 12.87 -14.22
N ALA A 173 9.55 13.12 -13.79
CA ALA A 173 9.21 14.32 -13.02
C ALA A 173 9.89 14.40 -11.64
N PHE A 174 10.37 13.26 -11.12
CA PHE A 174 11.15 13.15 -9.88
C PHE A 174 12.65 13.01 -10.13
N GLY A 175 13.10 13.11 -11.38
CA GLY A 175 14.51 12.94 -11.78
C GLY A 175 15.01 11.49 -11.71
N LEU A 176 14.11 10.52 -11.81
CA LEU A 176 14.40 9.10 -11.81
C LEU A 176 14.17 8.49 -13.20
N PRO A 177 14.75 7.33 -13.50
CA PRO A 177 14.43 6.58 -14.72
C PRO A 177 12.97 6.06 -14.66
N ASP A 178 12.34 5.89 -15.84
CA ASP A 178 10.95 5.44 -15.95
C ASP A 178 10.72 4.07 -15.28
N ASP A 179 11.75 3.22 -15.26
CA ASP A 179 11.74 1.91 -14.63
C ASP A 179 12.35 1.91 -13.21
N ALA A 180 12.33 3.03 -12.50
CA ALA A 180 12.88 3.14 -11.14
C ALA A 180 12.34 2.07 -10.19
N VAL A 181 11.07 1.66 -10.35
CA VAL A 181 10.46 0.55 -9.61
C VAL A 181 10.46 -0.70 -10.48
N LYS A 182 11.13 -1.77 -10.02
CA LYS A 182 11.33 -3.00 -10.80
C LYS A 182 10.22 -4.03 -10.62
N GLY A 183 9.34 -3.86 -9.65
CA GLY A 183 8.19 -4.72 -9.40
C GLY A 183 7.50 -4.41 -8.09
N ALA A 184 6.27 -4.92 -7.92
CA ALA A 184 5.51 -4.70 -6.71
C ALA A 184 4.71 -5.93 -6.26
N LEU A 185 4.67 -6.16 -4.93
CA LEU A 185 3.73 -7.05 -4.26
C LEU A 185 2.63 -6.22 -3.60
N LEU A 186 1.40 -6.39 -4.06
CA LEU A 186 0.23 -5.64 -3.61
C LEU A 186 -0.76 -6.58 -2.91
N CYS A 187 -0.82 -6.51 -1.59
CA CYS A 187 -1.70 -7.35 -0.78
C CYS A 187 -2.98 -6.59 -0.44
N SER A 188 -4.14 -7.16 -0.80
CA SER A 188 -5.47 -6.70 -0.37
C SER A 188 -5.74 -5.23 -0.68
N GLY A 189 -5.42 -4.79 -1.89
CA GLY A 189 -5.53 -3.40 -2.32
C GLY A 189 -6.94 -2.97 -2.73
N MET A 190 -7.11 -1.67 -2.88
CA MET A 190 -8.26 -1.03 -3.51
C MET A 190 -7.77 -0.36 -4.79
N TYR A 191 -8.26 -0.80 -5.94
CA TYR A 191 -7.75 -0.36 -7.24
C TYR A 191 -8.76 0.47 -8.04
N ASP A 192 -10.01 0.51 -7.55
CA ASP A 192 -11.12 1.33 -8.03
C ASP A 192 -11.73 2.06 -6.82
N LEU A 193 -11.65 3.37 -6.80
CA LEU A 193 -12.16 4.18 -5.70
C LEU A 193 -13.66 4.48 -5.80
N GLU A 194 -14.33 4.19 -6.92
CA GLU A 194 -15.76 4.48 -7.05
C GLU A 194 -16.58 3.76 -5.95
N PRO A 195 -16.50 2.43 -5.76
CA PRO A 195 -17.25 1.79 -4.67
C PRO A 195 -16.76 2.21 -3.27
N VAL A 196 -15.48 2.56 -3.14
CA VAL A 196 -14.91 3.04 -1.87
C VAL A 196 -15.52 4.38 -1.48
N SER A 197 -15.71 5.30 -2.45
CA SER A 197 -16.31 6.61 -2.24
C SER A 197 -17.79 6.54 -1.81
N ARG A 198 -18.47 5.46 -2.18
CA ARG A 198 -19.88 5.20 -1.81
C ARG A 198 -20.02 4.49 -0.44
N SER A 199 -18.92 3.98 0.12
CA SER A 199 -18.90 3.29 1.41
C SER A 199 -18.73 4.25 2.59
N ALA A 200 -18.81 3.73 3.82
CA ALA A 200 -18.52 4.48 5.03
C ALA A 200 -17.13 5.16 5.06
N ARG A 201 -16.22 4.83 4.13
CA ARG A 201 -14.92 5.51 4.02
C ARG A 201 -15.04 6.97 3.62
N SER A 202 -16.12 7.37 2.94
CA SER A 202 -16.44 8.77 2.64
C SER A 202 -16.72 9.64 3.86
N THR A 203 -16.85 9.03 5.04
CA THR A 203 -16.99 9.80 6.30
C THR A 203 -15.68 10.44 6.77
N TYR A 204 -14.54 10.01 6.23
CA TYR A 204 -13.21 10.53 6.58
C TYR A 204 -12.28 10.75 5.39
N VAL A 205 -12.68 10.32 4.20
CA VAL A 205 -11.98 10.63 2.94
C VAL A 205 -12.90 11.51 2.10
N THR A 206 -12.38 12.61 1.61
CA THR A 206 -13.07 13.52 0.68
C THR A 206 -12.83 13.03 -0.75
N PHE A 207 -13.82 12.36 -1.32
CA PHE A 207 -13.77 11.92 -2.71
C PHE A 207 -14.40 12.98 -3.62
N THR A 208 -13.65 13.43 -4.59
CA THR A 208 -14.12 14.25 -5.72
C THR A 208 -14.05 13.42 -7.00
N GLU A 209 -14.71 13.86 -8.08
CA GLU A 209 -14.56 13.19 -9.37
C GLU A 209 -13.10 13.19 -9.83
N GLU A 210 -12.39 14.30 -9.63
CA GLU A 210 -11.00 14.48 -10.00
C GLU A 210 -10.07 13.53 -9.24
N ASN A 211 -10.08 13.56 -7.89
CA ASN A 211 -9.18 12.71 -7.10
C ASN A 211 -9.57 11.24 -7.17
N GLY A 212 -10.86 10.91 -7.28
CA GLY A 212 -11.34 9.56 -7.49
C GLY A 212 -10.83 8.95 -8.80
N ALA A 213 -10.85 9.73 -9.89
CA ALA A 213 -10.31 9.30 -11.18
C ALA A 213 -8.77 9.20 -11.14
N ALA A 214 -8.08 10.23 -10.62
CA ALA A 214 -6.62 10.29 -10.57
C ALA A 214 -6.01 9.20 -9.67
N LEU A 215 -6.72 8.81 -8.60
CA LEU A 215 -6.24 7.85 -7.61
C LEU A 215 -6.88 6.45 -7.74
N SER A 216 -7.55 6.14 -8.84
CA SER A 216 -7.99 4.77 -9.15
C SER A 216 -7.00 4.10 -10.10
N PRO A 217 -6.10 3.22 -9.63
CA PRO A 217 -5.11 2.56 -10.49
C PRO A 217 -5.72 1.84 -11.69
N LEU A 218 -6.94 1.33 -11.54
CA LEU A 218 -7.68 0.65 -12.62
C LEU A 218 -7.87 1.55 -13.87
N HIS A 219 -7.89 2.86 -13.69
CA HIS A 219 -8.02 3.82 -14.80
C HIS A 219 -6.67 4.13 -15.49
N HIS A 220 -5.55 3.74 -14.89
CA HIS A 220 -4.19 4.11 -15.34
C HIS A 220 -3.32 2.91 -15.70
N LEU A 221 -3.92 1.78 -16.05
CA LEU A 221 -3.20 0.53 -16.35
C LEU A 221 -2.08 0.71 -17.38
N GLY A 222 -2.29 1.56 -18.39
CA GLY A 222 -1.29 1.83 -19.43
C GLY A 222 0.00 2.48 -18.95
N SER A 223 0.00 3.04 -17.75
CA SER A 223 1.16 3.69 -17.12
C SER A 223 1.91 2.76 -16.16
N ILE A 224 1.41 1.54 -15.91
CA ILE A 224 2.10 0.57 -15.04
C ILE A 224 3.22 -0.08 -15.86
N GLY A 225 4.46 0.26 -15.56
CA GLY A 225 5.65 -0.24 -16.26
C GLY A 225 6.32 -1.45 -15.62
N ALA A 226 5.89 -1.88 -14.43
CA ALA A 226 6.55 -2.91 -13.65
C ALA A 226 5.67 -4.16 -13.45
N PRO A 227 6.27 -5.38 -13.34
CA PRO A 227 5.54 -6.60 -12.98
C PRO A 227 4.85 -6.47 -11.61
N VAL A 228 3.66 -7.04 -11.50
CA VAL A 228 2.83 -6.97 -10.28
C VAL A 228 2.52 -8.37 -9.77
N VAL A 229 2.73 -8.58 -8.47
CA VAL A 229 2.20 -9.72 -7.73
C VAL A 229 1.01 -9.23 -6.90
N LEU A 230 -0.15 -9.79 -7.13
CA LEU A 230 -1.37 -9.50 -6.37
C LEU A 230 -1.61 -10.62 -5.37
N ALA A 231 -1.99 -10.28 -4.15
CA ALA A 231 -2.40 -11.25 -3.16
C ALA A 231 -3.61 -10.75 -2.37
N CYS A 232 -4.52 -11.65 -2.01
CA CYS A 232 -5.56 -11.38 -1.03
C CYS A 232 -5.88 -12.62 -0.20
N GLY A 233 -6.42 -12.40 1.00
CA GLY A 233 -6.88 -13.49 1.86
C GLY A 233 -8.23 -14.03 1.41
N SER A 234 -8.40 -15.35 1.42
CA SER A 234 -9.67 -15.99 1.05
C SER A 234 -10.81 -15.70 2.03
N HIS A 235 -10.50 -15.22 3.23
CA HIS A 235 -11.47 -14.85 4.27
C HIS A 235 -11.63 -13.33 4.42
N GLU A 236 -11.06 -12.54 3.53
CA GLU A 236 -11.29 -11.11 3.50
C GLU A 236 -12.69 -10.73 3.02
N THR A 237 -13.04 -9.45 3.20
CA THR A 237 -14.35 -8.96 2.73
C THR A 237 -14.50 -9.18 1.22
N PRO A 238 -15.74 -9.42 0.73
CA PRO A 238 -15.99 -9.68 -0.69
C PRO A 238 -15.48 -8.58 -1.62
N GLU A 239 -15.53 -7.31 -1.23
CA GLU A 239 -15.07 -6.20 -2.07
C GLU A 239 -13.55 -6.15 -2.23
N PHE A 240 -12.76 -6.49 -1.20
CA PHE A 240 -11.31 -6.60 -1.34
C PHE A 240 -10.91 -7.73 -2.27
N GLN A 241 -11.56 -8.90 -2.15
CA GLN A 241 -11.35 -10.02 -3.07
C GLN A 241 -11.76 -9.64 -4.50
N ARG A 242 -12.96 -9.04 -4.66
CA ARG A 242 -13.46 -8.60 -5.96
C ARG A 242 -12.54 -7.60 -6.64
N GLN A 243 -12.08 -6.59 -5.91
CA GLN A 243 -11.18 -5.57 -6.46
C GLN A 243 -9.85 -6.17 -6.89
N THR A 244 -9.28 -7.10 -6.11
CA THR A 244 -8.04 -7.79 -6.47
C THR A 244 -8.22 -8.60 -7.77
N VAL A 245 -9.31 -9.37 -7.89
CA VAL A 245 -9.60 -10.15 -9.10
C VAL A 245 -9.91 -9.25 -10.29
N ALA A 246 -10.67 -8.17 -10.10
CA ALA A 246 -10.98 -7.23 -11.18
C ALA A 246 -9.72 -6.55 -11.73
N PHE A 247 -8.79 -6.18 -10.85
CA PHE A 247 -7.53 -5.59 -11.26
C PHE A 247 -6.63 -6.61 -11.97
N ALA A 248 -6.55 -7.85 -11.48
CA ALA A 248 -5.83 -8.94 -12.16
C ALA A 248 -6.36 -9.19 -13.58
N ASN A 249 -7.70 -9.24 -13.75
CA ASN A 249 -8.31 -9.40 -15.06
C ASN A 249 -7.98 -8.23 -15.99
N ALA A 250 -8.03 -7.00 -15.48
CA ALA A 250 -7.70 -5.81 -16.26
C ALA A 250 -6.23 -5.76 -16.70
N LEU A 251 -5.30 -6.26 -15.89
CA LEU A 251 -3.90 -6.46 -16.29
C LEU A 251 -3.78 -7.54 -17.36
N SER A 252 -4.48 -8.67 -17.20
CA SER A 252 -4.53 -9.78 -18.17
C SER A 252 -5.03 -9.33 -19.54
N ASP A 253 -6.13 -8.57 -19.56
CA ASP A 253 -6.75 -8.07 -20.80
C ASP A 253 -5.81 -7.13 -21.59
N ARG A 254 -4.82 -6.58 -20.94
CA ARG A 254 -3.77 -5.74 -21.55
C ARG A 254 -2.45 -6.48 -21.80
N GLY A 255 -2.40 -7.79 -21.54
CA GLY A 255 -1.19 -8.60 -21.71
C GLY A 255 -0.04 -8.19 -20.75
N MET A 256 -0.37 -7.54 -19.63
CA MET A 256 0.62 -7.11 -18.65
C MET A 256 1.03 -8.27 -17.74
N PRO A 257 2.34 -8.39 -17.38
CA PRO A 257 2.79 -9.46 -16.50
C PRO A 257 2.28 -9.28 -15.08
N TYR A 258 1.54 -10.28 -14.58
CA TYR A 258 1.10 -10.33 -13.19
C TYR A 258 1.08 -11.78 -12.67
N ASN A 259 1.09 -11.91 -11.35
CA ASN A 259 0.74 -13.13 -10.63
C ASN A 259 -0.38 -12.83 -9.63
N LEU A 260 -1.31 -13.76 -9.47
CA LEU A 260 -2.37 -13.66 -8.48
C LEU A 260 -2.27 -14.82 -7.49
N SER A 261 -2.17 -14.50 -6.19
CA SER A 261 -2.17 -15.47 -5.10
C SER A 261 -3.37 -15.27 -4.17
N LEU A 262 -4.10 -16.36 -3.93
CA LEU A 262 -5.08 -16.43 -2.85
C LEU A 262 -4.42 -17.06 -1.64
N ILE A 263 -4.39 -16.31 -0.54
CA ILE A 263 -3.78 -16.75 0.72
C ILE A 263 -4.89 -17.24 1.65
N HIS A 264 -4.78 -18.50 2.10
CA HIS A 264 -5.69 -19.02 3.12
C HIS A 264 -5.16 -18.63 4.50
N ILE A 265 -5.77 -17.61 5.07
CA ILE A 265 -5.48 -17.08 6.40
C ILE A 265 -6.76 -16.93 7.22
#